data_45c3b4f5be1f73e8e33a4be5f0fe6c5d
#
_entry.id   45c3b4f5be1f73e8e33a4be5f0fe6c5d
#
_cell.length_a   1.000
_cell.length_b   1.000
_cell.length_c   1.000
_cell.angle_alpha   90.00
_cell.angle_beta   90.00
_cell.angle_gamma   90.00
#
_symmetry.space_group_name_H-M   'P 1'
#
loop_
_entity.id
_entity.type
_entity.pdbx_description
1 polymer ?
#
loop_
_entity_poly.entity_id
_entity_poly.type
_entity_poly.pdbx_seq_one_letter_code
_entity_poly.pdbx_strand_id
1 'polypeptide(L)'
;YKDKVALIGDASHAIVPFYGQGMNAGFEDISVLYEMIEKYGDDWKSIFSEYQKSRKPNADAIAELSYRNFLEMSSKTADENFLLQKKIEKLFSDKHPEKWIPLYSRVTFSDRPYTEALAIGDYQNTIMEEVLKMENINEIWDSEAVENKILELLK
;
A
#
# COMPACT_ATOMS: atom_id res chain seq x y z
N TYR A 1 -16.63 16.44 -0.83
CA TYR A 1 -17.43 17.50 -0.24
C TYR A 1 -18.54 17.96 -1.18
N LYS A 2 -19.55 18.55 -0.63
CA LYS A 2 -20.63 19.19 -1.38
C LYS A 2 -21.07 20.46 -0.64
N ASP A 3 -21.11 21.59 -1.35
CA ASP A 3 -21.46 22.90 -0.81
C ASP A 3 -20.69 23.26 0.47
N LYS A 4 -21.37 23.23 1.63
CA LYS A 4 -20.82 23.57 2.95
C LYS A 4 -20.54 22.34 3.83
N VAL A 5 -20.57 21.13 3.27
CA VAL A 5 -20.44 19.88 4.00
C VAL A 5 -19.24 19.09 3.45
N ALA A 6 -18.35 18.66 4.32
CA ALA A 6 -17.31 17.66 4.04
C ALA A 6 -17.47 16.47 4.99
N LEU A 7 -17.13 15.28 4.54
CA LEU A 7 -17.05 14.07 5.34
C LEU A 7 -15.60 13.79 5.71
N ILE A 8 -15.37 13.27 6.91
CA ILE A 8 -14.06 12.86 7.41
C ILE A 8 -14.13 11.49 8.08
N GLY A 9 -13.01 10.80 8.19
CA GLY A 9 -12.90 9.48 8.82
C GLY A 9 -13.84 8.45 8.19
N ASP A 10 -14.38 7.55 8.99
CA ASP A 10 -15.25 6.45 8.54
C ASP A 10 -16.50 6.93 7.79
N ALA A 11 -16.94 8.16 8.01
CA ALA A 11 -18.04 8.73 7.24
C ALA A 11 -17.69 8.99 5.77
N SER A 12 -16.41 9.19 5.46
CA SER A 12 -15.90 9.41 4.10
C SER A 12 -15.29 8.14 3.48
N HIS A 13 -14.68 7.28 4.30
CA HIS A 13 -13.92 6.11 3.85
C HIS A 13 -13.91 4.99 4.90
N ALA A 14 -14.97 4.22 4.98
CA ALA A 14 -14.99 3.02 5.81
C ALA A 14 -14.03 1.96 5.23
N ILE A 15 -12.96 1.63 5.97
CA ILE A 15 -11.89 0.73 5.53
C ILE A 15 -12.02 -0.60 6.25
N VAL A 16 -11.98 -1.72 5.51
CA VAL A 16 -11.95 -3.07 6.12
C VAL A 16 -10.67 -3.24 6.98
N PRO A 17 -10.74 -3.95 8.14
CA PRO A 17 -9.72 -3.85 9.20
C PRO A 17 -8.45 -4.68 8.95
N PHE A 18 -8.13 -5.05 7.71
CA PHE A 18 -7.04 -6.00 7.40
C PHE A 18 -5.63 -5.41 7.45
N TYR A 19 -5.47 -4.08 7.41
CA TYR A 19 -4.23 -3.38 7.75
C TYR A 19 -4.30 -2.62 9.06
N GLY A 20 -5.49 -2.49 9.68
CA GLY A 20 -5.68 -1.71 10.90
C GLY A 20 -5.50 -0.20 10.72
N GLN A 21 -5.62 0.31 9.49
CA GLN A 21 -5.29 1.70 9.16
C GLN A 21 -6.49 2.67 9.21
N GLY A 22 -7.71 2.22 9.50
CA GLY A 22 -8.88 3.08 9.51
C GLY A 22 -8.76 4.28 10.46
N MET A 23 -8.30 4.05 11.69
CA MET A 23 -8.09 5.10 12.68
C MET A 23 -6.96 6.07 12.25
N ASN A 24 -5.85 5.53 11.75
CA ASN A 24 -4.72 6.33 11.27
C ASN A 24 -5.13 7.23 10.10
N ALA A 25 -5.87 6.69 9.12
CA ALA A 25 -6.40 7.45 8.00
C ALA A 25 -7.36 8.56 8.47
N GLY A 26 -8.20 8.29 9.49
CA GLY A 26 -9.09 9.28 10.08
C GLY A 26 -8.34 10.41 10.81
N PHE A 27 -7.26 10.10 11.54
CA PHE A 27 -6.41 11.12 12.16
C PHE A 27 -5.65 11.94 11.11
N GLU A 28 -5.19 11.31 10.05
CA GLU A 28 -4.55 12.01 8.93
C GLU A 28 -5.52 12.96 8.23
N ASP A 29 -6.80 12.61 8.10
CA ASP A 29 -7.84 13.52 7.59
C ASP A 29 -7.89 14.82 8.39
N ILE A 30 -7.87 14.71 9.73
CA ILE A 30 -7.92 15.88 10.62
C ILE A 30 -6.66 16.73 10.47
N SER A 31 -5.48 16.10 10.39
CA SER A 31 -4.21 16.80 10.21
C SER A 31 -4.17 17.58 8.91
N VAL A 32 -4.55 16.92 7.80
CA VAL A 32 -4.59 17.56 6.47
C VAL A 32 -5.65 18.67 6.41
N LEU A 33 -6.83 18.45 7.01
CA LEU A 33 -7.84 19.50 7.07
C LEU A 33 -7.38 20.72 7.86
N TYR A 34 -6.69 20.49 8.99
CA TYR A 34 -6.10 21.56 9.78
C TYR A 34 -5.05 22.36 8.99
N GLU A 35 -4.15 21.69 8.27
CA GLU A 35 -3.18 22.36 7.39
C GLU A 35 -3.84 23.21 6.31
N MET A 36 -4.98 22.75 5.74
CA MET A 36 -5.73 23.52 4.76
C MET A 36 -6.37 24.76 5.40
N ILE A 37 -6.89 24.64 6.64
CA ILE A 37 -7.44 25.79 7.38
C ILE A 37 -6.35 26.84 7.65
N GLU A 38 -5.18 26.41 8.15
CA GLU A 38 -4.04 27.31 8.37
C GLU A 38 -3.61 28.03 7.08
N LYS A 39 -3.64 27.32 5.95
CA LYS A 39 -3.20 27.84 4.66
C LYS A 39 -4.21 28.81 4.02
N TYR A 40 -5.51 28.54 4.10
CA TYR A 40 -6.56 29.23 3.34
C TYR A 40 -7.47 30.10 4.21
N GLY A 41 -7.32 30.08 5.55
CA GLY A 41 -8.10 30.87 6.49
C GLY A 41 -9.61 30.61 6.38
N ASP A 42 -10.37 31.65 6.03
CA ASP A 42 -11.83 31.56 5.91
C ASP A 42 -12.35 31.14 4.52
N ASP A 43 -11.45 30.82 3.57
CA ASP A 43 -11.84 30.33 2.24
C ASP A 43 -12.18 28.84 2.25
N TRP A 44 -13.34 28.52 2.83
CA TRP A 44 -13.85 27.14 2.95
C TRP A 44 -13.99 26.40 1.63
N LYS A 45 -14.20 27.14 0.52
CA LYS A 45 -14.27 26.51 -0.80
C LYS A 45 -12.94 25.93 -1.22
N SER A 46 -11.86 26.69 -1.05
CA SER A 46 -10.50 26.22 -1.32
C SER A 46 -10.08 25.13 -0.34
N ILE A 47 -10.39 25.28 0.97
CA ILE A 47 -10.12 24.28 2.00
C ILE A 47 -10.70 22.92 1.61
N PHE A 48 -12.01 22.83 1.36
CA PHE A 48 -12.65 21.57 1.03
C PHE A 48 -12.19 20.99 -0.31
N SER A 49 -11.92 21.85 -1.30
CA SER A 49 -11.43 21.42 -2.60
C SER A 49 -10.05 20.75 -2.51
N GLU A 50 -9.11 21.40 -1.83
CA GLU A 50 -7.75 20.90 -1.71
C GLU A 50 -7.66 19.70 -0.74
N TYR A 51 -8.44 19.73 0.36
CA TYR A 51 -8.61 18.59 1.23
C TYR A 51 -9.07 17.34 0.46
N GLN A 52 -10.15 17.44 -0.31
CA GLN A 52 -10.67 16.32 -1.10
C GLN A 52 -9.66 15.82 -2.13
N LYS A 53 -8.95 16.72 -2.82
CA LYS A 53 -7.92 16.33 -3.79
C LYS A 53 -6.76 15.56 -3.15
N SER A 54 -6.38 15.95 -1.94
CA SER A 54 -5.31 15.29 -1.19
C SER A 54 -5.77 13.96 -0.60
N ARG A 55 -6.93 13.94 0.06
CA ARG A 55 -7.35 12.78 0.86
C ARG A 55 -8.00 11.66 0.06
N LYS A 56 -8.86 12.00 -0.92
CA LYS A 56 -9.59 10.97 -1.66
C LYS A 56 -8.69 9.93 -2.32
N PRO A 57 -7.61 10.27 -3.04
CA PRO A 57 -6.74 9.25 -3.64
C PRO A 57 -6.07 8.34 -2.59
N ASN A 58 -5.67 8.89 -1.44
CA ASN A 58 -5.07 8.12 -0.36
C ASN A 58 -6.09 7.22 0.34
N ALA A 59 -7.29 7.71 0.58
CA ALA A 59 -8.38 6.91 1.14
C ALA A 59 -8.79 5.75 0.21
N ASP A 60 -8.91 6.02 -1.09
CA ASP A 60 -9.19 4.98 -2.09
C ASP A 60 -8.04 3.93 -2.12
N ALA A 61 -6.79 4.37 -2.05
CA ALA A 61 -5.63 3.47 -2.07
C ALA A 61 -5.57 2.55 -0.83
N ILE A 62 -5.79 3.08 0.38
CA ILE A 62 -5.79 2.23 1.58
C ILE A 62 -7.00 1.31 1.64
N ALA A 63 -8.14 1.73 1.12
CA ALA A 63 -9.31 0.87 0.99
C ALA A 63 -9.03 -0.32 0.06
N GLU A 64 -8.43 -0.06 -1.11
CA GLU A 64 -8.01 -1.08 -2.06
C GLU A 64 -6.96 -2.03 -1.46
N LEU A 65 -5.90 -1.49 -0.84
CA LEU A 65 -4.88 -2.30 -0.17
C LEU A 65 -5.48 -3.22 0.89
N SER A 66 -6.37 -2.69 1.73
CA SER A 66 -7.03 -3.45 2.78
C SER A 66 -7.93 -4.56 2.22
N TYR A 67 -8.64 -4.29 1.14
CA TYR A 67 -9.47 -5.27 0.46
C TYR A 67 -8.62 -6.37 -0.20
N ARG A 68 -7.52 -6.04 -0.85
CA ARG A 68 -6.58 -7.04 -1.40
C ARG A 68 -6.01 -7.93 -0.31
N ASN A 69 -5.60 -7.36 0.83
CA ASN A 69 -5.12 -8.13 1.98
C ASN A 69 -6.18 -9.08 2.53
N PHE A 70 -7.45 -8.64 2.59
CA PHE A 70 -8.57 -9.54 2.92
C PHE A 70 -8.66 -10.73 1.96
N LEU A 71 -8.60 -10.50 0.66
CA LEU A 71 -8.64 -11.57 -0.34
C LEU A 71 -7.44 -12.52 -0.21
N GLU A 72 -6.25 -12.00 0.02
CA GLU A 72 -5.05 -12.81 0.25
C GLU A 72 -5.20 -13.71 1.47
N MET A 73 -5.65 -13.16 2.59
CA MET A 73 -5.85 -13.92 3.83
C MET A 73 -6.99 -14.93 3.74
N SER A 74 -8.03 -14.66 2.98
CA SER A 74 -9.22 -15.52 2.89
C SER A 74 -9.09 -16.63 1.84
N SER A 75 -8.33 -16.44 0.77
CA SER A 75 -8.32 -17.36 -0.38
C SER A 75 -6.94 -17.86 -0.80
N LYS A 76 -5.86 -17.13 -0.51
CA LYS A 76 -4.53 -17.45 -1.00
C LYS A 76 -3.61 -18.13 0.01
N THR A 77 -4.01 -18.23 1.27
CA THR A 77 -3.17 -18.83 2.33
C THR A 77 -2.87 -20.33 2.14
N ALA A 78 -3.61 -21.00 1.29
CA ALA A 78 -3.38 -22.40 0.90
C ALA A 78 -2.78 -22.54 -0.53
N ASP A 79 -2.54 -21.44 -1.24
CA ASP A 79 -1.97 -21.46 -2.58
C ASP A 79 -0.42 -21.58 -2.48
N GLU A 80 0.13 -22.65 -3.07
CA GLU A 80 1.56 -22.95 -3.01
C GLU A 80 2.42 -21.87 -3.70
N ASN A 81 1.94 -21.31 -4.80
CA ASN A 81 2.66 -20.23 -5.52
C ASN A 81 2.68 -18.95 -4.69
N PHE A 82 1.58 -18.62 -4.03
CA PHE A 82 1.52 -17.48 -3.12
C PHE A 82 2.47 -17.64 -1.93
N LEU A 83 2.50 -18.84 -1.33
CA LEU A 83 3.41 -19.12 -0.22
C LEU A 83 4.89 -19.08 -0.65
N LEU A 84 5.19 -19.57 -1.85
CA LEU A 84 6.52 -19.48 -2.44
C LEU A 84 6.92 -18.03 -2.70
N GLN A 85 6.03 -17.23 -3.30
CA GLN A 85 6.24 -15.80 -3.49
C GLN A 85 6.61 -15.12 -2.16
N LYS A 86 5.84 -15.35 -1.10
CA LYS A 86 6.12 -14.75 0.22
C LYS A 86 7.45 -15.19 0.82
N LYS A 87 7.89 -16.43 0.58
CA LYS A 87 9.24 -16.88 0.99
C LYS A 87 10.34 -16.15 0.23
N ILE A 88 10.20 -15.99 -1.09
CA ILE A 88 11.16 -15.26 -1.92
C ILE A 88 11.24 -13.80 -1.51
N GLU A 89 10.09 -13.12 -1.40
CA GLU A 89 9.99 -11.73 -0.96
C GLU A 89 10.67 -11.50 0.40
N LYS A 90 10.41 -12.38 1.36
CA LYS A 90 11.02 -12.32 2.69
C LYS A 90 12.54 -12.46 2.62
N LEU A 91 13.04 -13.50 1.96
CA LEU A 91 14.47 -13.75 1.82
C LEU A 91 15.18 -12.58 1.14
N PHE A 92 14.59 -12.05 0.06
CA PHE A 92 15.14 -10.92 -0.66
C PHE A 92 15.14 -9.63 0.18
N SER A 93 14.05 -9.35 0.91
CA SER A 93 13.96 -8.22 1.83
C SER A 93 14.97 -8.31 2.99
N ASP A 94 15.18 -9.50 3.54
CA ASP A 94 16.16 -9.73 4.62
C ASP A 94 17.60 -9.45 4.14
N LYS A 95 17.92 -9.73 2.87
CA LYS A 95 19.24 -9.48 2.24
C LYS A 95 19.40 -8.04 1.74
N HIS A 96 18.32 -7.42 1.27
CA HIS A 96 18.30 -6.12 0.60
C HIS A 96 17.23 -5.18 1.18
N PRO A 97 17.27 -4.86 2.47
CA PRO A 97 16.21 -4.08 3.14
C PRO A 97 16.07 -2.66 2.58
N GLU A 98 17.13 -2.11 1.96
CA GLU A 98 17.10 -0.81 1.30
C GLU A 98 16.43 -0.82 -0.09
N LYS A 99 16.34 -2.00 -0.72
CA LYS A 99 15.76 -2.18 -2.07
C LYS A 99 14.35 -2.73 -2.05
N TRP A 100 14.03 -3.53 -1.03
CA TRP A 100 12.75 -4.21 -0.92
C TRP A 100 12.18 -4.09 0.47
N ILE A 101 11.24 -3.16 0.63
CA ILE A 101 10.45 -3.04 1.85
C ILE A 101 9.14 -3.79 1.61
N PRO A 102 8.80 -4.80 2.42
CA PRO A 102 7.53 -5.50 2.30
C PRO A 102 6.33 -4.55 2.34
N LEU A 103 5.33 -4.78 1.51
CA LEU A 103 4.16 -3.91 1.38
C LEU A 103 3.47 -3.68 2.73
N TYR A 104 3.33 -4.72 3.56
CA TYR A 104 2.76 -4.59 4.90
C TYR A 104 3.52 -3.57 5.76
N SER A 105 4.85 -3.65 5.76
CA SER A 105 5.69 -2.71 6.52
C SER A 105 5.59 -1.29 5.99
N ARG A 106 5.48 -1.13 4.68
CA ARG A 106 5.32 0.17 4.03
C ARG A 106 3.98 0.83 4.38
N VAL A 107 2.90 0.05 4.40
CA VAL A 107 1.56 0.55 4.76
C VAL A 107 1.45 0.86 6.26
N THR A 108 2.05 0.03 7.11
CA THR A 108 1.81 0.06 8.56
C THR A 108 2.80 0.93 9.33
N PHE A 109 4.05 1.00 8.87
CA PHE A 109 5.16 1.61 9.62
C PHE A 109 5.84 2.77 8.88
N SER A 110 5.22 3.33 7.85
CA SER A 110 5.71 4.54 7.20
C SER A 110 4.64 5.63 7.18
N ASP A 111 5.09 6.88 7.09
CA ASP A 111 4.30 8.08 6.91
C ASP A 111 4.13 8.48 5.43
N ARG A 112 4.50 7.57 4.51
CA ARG A 112 4.37 7.78 3.06
C ARG A 112 2.91 7.66 2.63
N PRO A 113 2.49 8.40 1.58
CA PRO A 113 1.13 8.31 1.03
C PRO A 113 0.74 6.87 0.68
N TYR A 114 -0.49 6.46 0.99
CA TYR A 114 -1.00 5.14 0.62
C TYR A 114 -1.02 4.89 -0.89
N THR A 115 -1.17 5.95 -1.69
CA THR A 115 -1.04 5.87 -3.16
C THR A 115 0.35 5.41 -3.59
N GLU A 116 1.40 5.86 -2.91
CA GLU A 116 2.77 5.39 -3.16
C GLU A 116 2.93 3.93 -2.77
N ALA A 117 2.39 3.53 -1.60
CA ALA A 117 2.44 2.15 -1.15
C ALA A 117 1.72 1.21 -2.13
N LEU A 118 0.55 1.61 -2.65
CA LEU A 118 -0.20 0.85 -3.65
C LEU A 118 0.60 0.69 -4.95
N ALA A 119 1.15 1.77 -5.49
CA ALA A 119 1.93 1.74 -6.72
C ALA A 119 3.19 0.85 -6.60
N ILE A 120 3.90 0.95 -5.47
CA ILE A 120 5.08 0.10 -5.23
C ILE A 120 4.67 -1.35 -5.03
N GLY A 121 3.57 -1.64 -4.34
CA GLY A 121 3.05 -3.00 -4.19
C GLY A 121 2.69 -3.63 -5.53
N ASP A 122 2.05 -2.89 -6.43
CA ASP A 122 1.75 -3.35 -7.79
C ASP A 122 3.04 -3.64 -8.58
N TYR A 123 4.04 -2.77 -8.47
CA TYR A 123 5.34 -2.98 -9.10
C TYR A 123 6.07 -4.21 -8.54
N GLN A 124 6.09 -4.40 -7.22
CA GLN A 124 6.67 -5.59 -6.58
C GLN A 124 5.95 -6.87 -7.02
N ASN A 125 4.62 -6.85 -7.12
CA ASN A 125 3.85 -7.99 -7.65
C ASN A 125 4.23 -8.33 -9.08
N THR A 126 4.40 -7.33 -9.97
CA THR A 126 4.85 -7.55 -11.35
C THR A 126 6.21 -8.24 -11.40
N ILE A 127 7.15 -7.84 -10.54
CA ILE A 127 8.46 -8.50 -10.43
C ILE A 127 8.30 -9.96 -10.00
N MET A 128 7.49 -10.23 -8.99
CA MET A 128 7.27 -11.59 -8.49
C MET A 128 6.59 -12.48 -9.53
N GLU A 129 5.64 -11.96 -10.31
CA GLU A 129 5.04 -12.70 -11.43
C GLU A 129 6.08 -13.16 -12.46
N GLU A 130 7.09 -12.34 -12.76
CA GLU A 130 8.18 -12.73 -13.66
C GLU A 130 9.15 -13.73 -13.01
N VAL A 131 9.44 -13.56 -11.72
CA VAL A 131 10.30 -14.49 -10.97
C VAL A 131 9.66 -15.86 -10.85
N LEU A 132 8.36 -15.94 -10.60
CA LEU A 132 7.64 -17.22 -10.49
C LEU A 132 7.55 -18.01 -11.82
N LYS A 133 7.83 -17.37 -12.97
CA LYS A 133 7.92 -18.05 -14.28
C LYS A 133 9.27 -18.70 -14.53
N MET A 134 10.25 -18.50 -13.66
CA MET A 134 11.57 -19.13 -13.84
C MET A 134 11.48 -20.66 -13.80
N GLU A 135 12.25 -21.32 -14.66
CA GLU A 135 12.29 -22.78 -14.72
C GLU A 135 12.77 -23.34 -13.37
N ASN A 136 12.10 -24.38 -12.88
CA ASN A 136 12.38 -25.06 -11.60
C ASN A 136 12.37 -24.14 -10.38
N ILE A 137 11.55 -23.07 -10.38
CA ILE A 137 11.52 -22.07 -9.31
C ILE A 137 11.31 -22.69 -7.92
N ASN A 138 10.54 -23.77 -7.80
CA ASN A 138 10.31 -24.46 -6.55
C ASN A 138 11.59 -25.07 -5.94
N GLU A 139 12.60 -25.38 -6.77
CA GLU A 139 13.86 -25.96 -6.35
C GLU A 139 14.95 -24.89 -6.11
N ILE A 140 14.87 -23.77 -6.85
CA ILE A 140 15.92 -22.74 -6.86
C ILE A 140 15.50 -21.44 -6.16
N TRP A 141 14.36 -21.39 -5.49
CA TRP A 141 13.75 -20.16 -4.97
C TRP A 141 14.66 -19.32 -4.05
N ASP A 142 15.64 -19.93 -3.39
CA ASP A 142 16.60 -19.28 -2.48
C ASP A 142 18.00 -19.08 -3.11
N SER A 143 18.13 -19.30 -4.43
CA SER A 143 19.39 -19.22 -5.15
C SER A 143 19.79 -17.79 -5.53
N GLU A 144 21.10 -17.60 -5.79
CA GLU A 144 21.63 -16.36 -6.37
C GLU A 144 21.00 -16.03 -7.73
N ALA A 145 20.54 -17.01 -8.50
CA ALA A 145 19.89 -16.78 -9.79
C ALA A 145 18.57 -16.02 -9.62
N VAL A 146 17.76 -16.38 -8.61
CA VAL A 146 16.52 -15.68 -8.28
C VAL A 146 16.81 -14.29 -7.73
N GLU A 147 17.77 -14.16 -6.82
CA GLU A 147 18.20 -12.86 -6.29
C GLU A 147 18.65 -11.90 -7.40
N ASN A 148 19.50 -12.38 -8.32
CA ASN A 148 19.97 -11.60 -9.46
C ASN A 148 18.83 -11.21 -10.41
N LYS A 149 17.83 -12.10 -10.61
CA LYS A 149 16.65 -11.79 -11.44
C LYS A 149 15.83 -10.65 -10.84
N ILE A 150 15.61 -10.67 -9.53
CA ILE A 150 14.91 -9.56 -8.84
C ILE A 150 15.71 -8.26 -8.97
N LEU A 151 17.04 -8.30 -8.74
CA LEU A 151 17.92 -7.13 -8.89
C LEU A 151 17.95 -6.56 -10.31
N GLU A 152 17.80 -7.40 -11.33
CA GLU A 152 17.68 -6.99 -12.73
C GLU A 152 16.36 -6.24 -12.98
N LEU A 153 15.25 -6.77 -12.45
CA LEU A 153 13.90 -6.21 -12.63
C LEU A 153 13.65 -4.94 -11.81
N LEU A 154 14.44 -4.69 -10.76
CA LEU A 154 14.38 -3.48 -9.94
C LEU A 154 15.09 -2.26 -10.58
N LYS A 155 15.74 -2.39 -11.71
CA LYS A 155 16.43 -1.30 -12.44
C LYS A 155 15.46 -0.49 -13.29
#